data_2497f1ab4cb7970b57eb8b0cea455068
#
_entry.id   2497f1ab4cb7970b57eb8b0cea455068
#
_cell.length_a   1.000
_cell.length_b   1.000
_cell.length_c   1.000
_cell.angle_alpha   90.00
_cell.angle_beta   90.00
_cell.angle_gamma   90.00
#
_symmetry.space_group_name_H-M   'P 1'
#
loop_
_entity.id
_entity.type
_entity.pdbx_description
1 polymer ?
#
loop_
_entity_poly.entity_id
_entity_poly.type
_entity_poly.pdbx_seq_one_letter_code
_entity_poly.pdbx_strand_id
1 'polypeptide(L)'
;MYKRQANYPFCTIEPNEGTVAVPDDRIYKLAKIANSKKVIPAPLTFFDIAGLVKGASKGEGLGNKFLSHIREVDAIIHVVRCFEDENITHVNNKINPIDDVETINTELILADLEMVEKLIVNLEKLQKKGDKDAGKKIETAQKILNHLSEGKPARSITAVSYTHLRAHETDIN
;
A
#
# COMPACT_ATOMS: atom_id res chain seq x y z
N MET A 1 3.42 -27.72 -3.62
CA MET A 1 2.08 -27.25 -4.04
C MET A 1 2.26 -26.32 -5.21
N TYR A 2 2.03 -26.78 -6.45
CA TYR A 2 2.15 -25.91 -7.64
C TYR A 2 0.95 -24.98 -7.68
N LYS A 3 1.18 -23.66 -7.55
CA LYS A 3 0.14 -22.67 -7.82
C LYS A 3 -0.30 -22.82 -9.27
N ARG A 4 -1.60 -22.94 -9.53
CA ARG A 4 -2.16 -22.87 -10.88
C ARG A 4 -1.96 -21.44 -11.36
N GLN A 5 -0.91 -21.21 -12.13
CA GLN A 5 -0.69 -19.93 -12.80
C GLN A 5 -1.58 -19.89 -14.03
N ALA A 6 -2.42 -18.88 -14.13
CA ALA A 6 -3.21 -18.63 -15.32
C ALA A 6 -2.57 -17.49 -16.11
N ASN A 7 -2.43 -17.71 -17.43
CA ASN A 7 -1.78 -16.76 -18.34
C ASN A 7 -2.79 -15.76 -18.93
N TYR A 8 -3.55 -15.08 -18.08
CA TYR A 8 -4.45 -14.00 -18.47
C TYR A 8 -4.45 -12.88 -17.42
N PRO A 9 -4.71 -11.62 -17.81
CA PRO A 9 -4.80 -10.51 -16.88
C PRO A 9 -5.89 -10.74 -15.84
N PHE A 10 -5.64 -10.38 -14.57
CA PHE A 10 -6.60 -10.48 -13.45
C PHE A 10 -7.05 -11.90 -13.07
N CYS A 11 -6.17 -12.88 -13.17
CA CYS A 11 -6.52 -14.24 -12.80
C CYS A 11 -6.77 -14.46 -11.29
N THR A 12 -6.41 -13.51 -10.45
CA THR A 12 -6.60 -13.55 -8.99
C THR A 12 -7.78 -12.65 -8.60
N ILE A 13 -8.95 -13.23 -8.36
CA ILE A 13 -10.15 -12.50 -7.90
C ILE A 13 -10.17 -12.44 -6.36
N GLU A 14 -9.67 -13.48 -5.70
CA GLU A 14 -9.52 -13.54 -4.24
C GLU A 14 -8.02 -13.57 -3.89
N PRO A 15 -7.58 -12.78 -2.89
CA PRO A 15 -6.18 -12.76 -2.49
C PRO A 15 -5.77 -14.14 -1.95
N ASN A 16 -4.67 -14.67 -2.48
CA ASN A 16 -4.03 -15.84 -1.90
C ASN A 16 -3.13 -15.40 -0.75
N GLU A 17 -3.29 -16.05 0.37
CA GLU A 17 -2.56 -15.77 1.60
C GLU A 17 -1.51 -16.85 1.88
N GLY A 18 -0.32 -16.43 2.29
CA GLY A 18 0.75 -17.34 2.68
C GLY A 18 1.57 -16.79 3.83
N THR A 19 1.63 -17.51 4.94
CA THR A 19 2.40 -17.12 6.12
C THR A 19 3.70 -17.90 6.21
N VAL A 20 4.82 -17.20 6.45
CA VAL A 20 6.15 -17.79 6.67
C VAL A 20 6.75 -17.24 7.96
N ALA A 21 7.60 -18.06 8.59
CA ALA A 21 8.39 -17.62 9.73
C ALA A 21 9.57 -16.75 9.25
N VAL A 22 9.79 -15.61 9.90
CA VAL A 22 10.95 -14.76 9.62
C VAL A 22 12.22 -15.42 10.15
N PRO A 23 13.23 -15.74 9.30
CA PRO A 23 14.50 -16.26 9.76
C PRO A 23 15.25 -15.19 10.56
N ASP A 24 15.53 -15.46 11.83
CA ASP A 24 16.29 -14.57 12.68
C ASP A 24 17.10 -15.37 13.73
N ASP A 25 18.40 -15.46 13.53
CA ASP A 25 19.28 -16.21 14.43
C ASP A 25 19.41 -15.59 15.83
N ARG A 26 19.04 -14.32 15.98
CA ARG A 26 19.09 -13.61 17.26
C ARG A 26 18.13 -14.19 18.27
N ILE A 27 16.94 -14.69 17.83
CA ILE A 27 15.95 -15.27 18.73
C ILE A 27 16.48 -16.51 19.44
N TYR A 28 17.29 -17.33 18.77
CA TYR A 28 17.88 -18.53 19.39
C TYR A 28 18.96 -18.19 20.41
N LYS A 29 19.72 -17.11 20.17
CA LYS A 29 20.69 -16.60 21.13
C LYS A 29 20.00 -16.03 22.37
N LEU A 30 18.95 -15.26 22.18
CA LEU A 30 18.13 -14.71 23.27
C LEU A 30 17.43 -15.80 24.06
N ALA A 31 16.92 -16.84 23.41
CA ALA A 31 16.28 -17.97 24.06
C ALA A 31 17.24 -18.72 25.00
N LYS A 32 18.52 -18.88 24.61
CA LYS A 32 19.55 -19.46 25.47
C LYS A 32 19.81 -18.63 26.71
N ILE A 33 19.92 -17.30 26.57
CA ILE A 33 20.15 -16.39 27.69
C ILE A 33 18.96 -16.41 28.67
N ALA A 34 17.73 -16.39 28.11
CA ALA A 34 16.50 -16.36 28.89
C ALA A 34 16.02 -17.74 29.37
N ASN A 35 16.74 -18.84 29.04
CA ASN A 35 16.32 -20.23 29.30
C ASN A 35 14.88 -20.51 28.83
N SER A 36 14.52 -20.01 27.63
CA SER A 36 13.17 -20.12 27.09
C SER A 36 12.86 -21.55 26.69
N LYS A 37 11.70 -22.06 27.12
CA LYS A 37 11.21 -23.40 26.78
C LYS A 37 10.77 -23.55 25.31
N LYS A 38 10.40 -22.42 24.68
CA LYS A 38 9.89 -22.39 23.31
C LYS A 38 10.38 -21.14 22.61
N VAL A 39 10.79 -21.27 21.36
CA VAL A 39 11.18 -20.16 20.46
C VAL A 39 10.14 -20.08 19.36
N ILE A 40 9.51 -18.92 19.21
CA ILE A 40 8.49 -18.67 18.18
C ILE A 40 8.98 -17.50 17.32
N PRO A 41 9.36 -17.73 16.05
CA PRO A 41 9.71 -16.66 15.12
C PRO A 41 8.51 -15.75 14.84
N ALA A 42 8.78 -14.51 14.49
CA ALA A 42 7.74 -13.60 14.00
C ALA A 42 7.14 -14.14 12.68
N PRO A 43 5.82 -14.17 12.53
CA PRO A 43 5.19 -14.54 11.26
C PRO A 43 5.23 -13.34 10.30
N LEU A 44 5.43 -13.62 9.01
CA LEU A 44 5.23 -12.68 7.91
C LEU A 44 4.20 -13.26 6.96
N THR A 45 3.11 -12.54 6.74
CA THR A 45 2.04 -12.97 5.84
C THR A 45 2.14 -12.22 4.52
N PHE A 46 2.17 -12.95 3.43
CA PHE A 46 2.14 -12.43 2.07
C PHE A 46 0.73 -12.56 1.50
N PHE A 47 0.24 -11.49 0.91
CA PHE A 47 -1.00 -11.47 0.16
C PHE A 47 -0.69 -11.32 -1.33
N ASP A 48 -1.20 -12.23 -2.16
CA ASP A 48 -1.11 -12.13 -3.62
C ASP A 48 -2.27 -11.28 -4.11
N ILE A 49 -2.00 -10.00 -4.34
CA ILE A 49 -3.00 -9.03 -4.78
C ILE A 49 -3.03 -9.01 -6.31
N ALA A 50 -4.22 -9.05 -6.90
CA ALA A 50 -4.39 -8.94 -8.35
C ALA A 50 -3.72 -7.68 -8.90
N GLY A 51 -3.08 -7.80 -10.08
CA GLY A 51 -2.35 -6.69 -10.68
C GLY A 51 -3.21 -5.46 -10.94
N LEU A 52 -2.62 -4.28 -10.83
CA LEU A 52 -3.27 -3.00 -11.07
C LEU A 52 -3.22 -2.65 -12.56
N VAL A 53 -4.31 -2.14 -13.10
CA VAL A 53 -4.36 -1.56 -14.44
C VAL A 53 -4.49 -0.05 -14.37
N LYS A 54 -4.04 0.61 -15.41
CA LYS A 54 -4.21 2.05 -15.62
C LYS A 54 -5.68 2.44 -15.52
N GLY A 55 -5.98 3.46 -14.71
CA GLY A 55 -7.36 3.93 -14.47
C GLY A 55 -8.06 3.24 -13.29
N ALA A 56 -7.37 2.44 -12.51
CA ALA A 56 -7.95 1.74 -11.37
C ALA A 56 -8.45 2.67 -10.26
N SER A 57 -7.83 3.83 -10.09
CA SER A 57 -8.24 4.87 -9.13
C SER A 57 -9.57 5.54 -9.49
N LYS A 58 -9.94 5.55 -10.78
CA LYS A 58 -11.19 6.14 -11.29
C LYS A 58 -12.26 5.12 -11.60
N GLY A 59 -11.96 3.82 -11.50
CA GLY A 59 -12.81 2.73 -11.95
C GLY A 59 -13.75 2.20 -10.88
N GLU A 60 -14.96 1.83 -11.31
CA GLU A 60 -15.83 0.95 -10.56
C GLU A 60 -15.31 -0.50 -10.65
N GLY A 61 -15.32 -1.24 -9.55
CA GLY A 61 -15.06 -2.68 -9.54
C GLY A 61 -13.65 -3.10 -9.10
N LEU A 62 -12.86 -3.72 -10.01
CA LEU A 62 -11.59 -4.38 -9.65
C LEU A 62 -10.52 -3.42 -9.13
N GLY A 63 -10.46 -2.18 -9.61
CA GLY A 63 -9.52 -1.17 -9.15
C GLY A 63 -9.75 -0.78 -7.68
N ASN A 64 -11.01 -0.59 -7.28
CA ASN A 64 -11.35 -0.29 -5.89
C ASN A 64 -11.02 -1.46 -4.95
N LYS A 65 -11.23 -2.71 -5.37
CA LYS A 65 -10.82 -3.88 -4.60
C LYS A 65 -9.31 -3.95 -4.42
N PHE A 66 -8.54 -3.68 -5.47
CA PHE A 66 -7.10 -3.62 -5.39
C PHE A 66 -6.62 -2.58 -4.37
N LEU A 67 -7.13 -1.35 -4.44
CA LEU A 67 -6.78 -0.28 -3.50
C LEU A 67 -7.21 -0.60 -2.06
N SER A 68 -8.32 -1.31 -1.86
CA SER A 68 -8.73 -1.74 -0.53
C SER A 68 -7.74 -2.75 0.07
N HIS A 69 -7.29 -3.74 -0.70
CA HIS A 69 -6.28 -4.70 -0.24
C HIS A 69 -4.92 -4.04 0.07
N ILE A 70 -4.52 -3.03 -0.72
CA ILE A 70 -3.30 -2.25 -0.43
C ILE A 70 -3.40 -1.54 0.93
N ARG A 71 -4.56 -1.04 1.31
CA ARG A 71 -4.76 -0.35 2.60
C ARG A 71 -4.71 -1.28 3.81
N GLU A 72 -4.93 -2.58 3.60
CA GLU A 72 -4.94 -3.60 4.66
C GLU A 72 -3.55 -4.17 4.97
N VAL A 73 -2.51 -3.83 4.19
CA VAL A 73 -1.16 -4.36 4.34
C VAL A 73 -0.17 -3.31 4.85
N ASP A 74 0.84 -3.76 5.60
CA ASP A 74 1.88 -2.87 6.16
C ASP A 74 2.92 -2.44 5.12
N ALA A 75 3.16 -3.26 4.08
CA ALA A 75 4.13 -2.99 3.03
C ALA A 75 3.71 -3.63 1.71
N ILE A 76 4.20 -3.08 0.60
CA ILE A 76 3.92 -3.55 -0.76
C ILE A 76 5.22 -3.99 -1.41
N ILE A 77 5.20 -5.18 -2.02
CA ILE A 77 6.26 -5.67 -2.89
C ILE A 77 5.78 -5.58 -4.33
N HIS A 78 6.37 -4.68 -5.10
CA HIS A 78 6.05 -4.53 -6.51
C HIS A 78 6.90 -5.49 -7.35
N VAL A 79 6.28 -6.49 -7.96
CA VAL A 79 6.93 -7.44 -8.86
C VAL A 79 6.81 -6.93 -10.28
N VAL A 80 7.96 -6.59 -10.88
CA VAL A 80 8.04 -5.99 -12.21
C VAL A 80 8.73 -6.94 -13.17
N ARG A 81 8.14 -7.13 -14.36
CA ARG A 81 8.70 -7.97 -15.39
C ARG A 81 9.79 -7.24 -16.20
N CYS A 82 11.02 -7.77 -16.15
CA CYS A 82 12.19 -7.19 -16.83
C CYS A 82 12.75 -8.08 -17.94
N PHE A 83 12.01 -9.09 -18.41
CA PHE A 83 12.44 -10.03 -19.44
C PHE A 83 11.38 -10.20 -20.52
N GLU A 84 11.81 -10.55 -21.74
CA GLU A 84 10.94 -10.84 -22.87
C GLU A 84 10.65 -12.35 -22.94
N ASP A 85 9.39 -12.73 -23.14
CA ASP A 85 8.93 -14.09 -23.40
C ASP A 85 7.56 -14.01 -24.09
N GLU A 86 7.49 -14.51 -25.32
CA GLU A 86 6.28 -14.47 -26.14
C GLU A 86 5.13 -15.33 -25.57
N ASN A 87 5.47 -16.32 -24.75
CA ASN A 87 4.47 -17.21 -24.16
C ASN A 87 3.78 -16.62 -22.92
N ILE A 88 4.27 -15.49 -22.41
CA ILE A 88 3.71 -14.82 -21.23
C ILE A 88 3.00 -13.55 -21.67
N THR A 89 1.68 -13.48 -21.44
CA THR A 89 0.89 -12.29 -21.78
C THR A 89 1.26 -11.11 -20.88
N HIS A 90 1.38 -9.92 -21.48
CA HIS A 90 1.56 -8.66 -20.77
C HIS A 90 0.33 -7.78 -20.96
N VAL A 91 -0.10 -7.06 -19.92
CA VAL A 91 -1.32 -6.23 -19.93
C VAL A 91 -1.27 -5.15 -21.03
N ASN A 92 -0.10 -4.56 -21.27
CA ASN A 92 0.10 -3.50 -22.24
C ASN A 92 0.63 -4.02 -23.61
N ASN A 93 0.72 -5.33 -23.83
CA ASN A 93 1.34 -5.96 -24.99
C ASN A 93 2.77 -5.47 -25.31
N LYS A 94 3.39 -4.73 -24.40
CA LYS A 94 4.76 -4.21 -24.49
C LYS A 94 5.39 -4.26 -23.11
N ILE A 95 6.60 -4.79 -23.04
CA ILE A 95 7.35 -4.85 -21.78
C ILE A 95 8.14 -3.55 -21.65
N ASN A 96 7.77 -2.74 -20.67
CA ASN A 96 8.51 -1.55 -20.25
C ASN A 96 8.46 -1.47 -18.72
N PRO A 97 9.48 -1.99 -18.02
CA PRO A 97 9.49 -2.01 -16.56
C PRO A 97 9.35 -0.64 -15.90
N ILE A 98 9.88 0.39 -16.54
CA ILE A 98 9.80 1.77 -16.01
C ILE A 98 8.35 2.28 -16.09
N ASP A 99 7.71 2.17 -17.24
CA ASP A 99 6.32 2.59 -17.42
C ASP A 99 5.37 1.81 -16.51
N ASP A 100 5.66 0.52 -16.26
CA ASP A 100 4.87 -0.32 -15.36
C ASP A 100 4.97 0.19 -13.92
N VAL A 101 6.17 0.54 -13.44
CA VAL A 101 6.39 1.13 -12.12
C VAL A 101 5.72 2.50 -12.02
N GLU A 102 5.87 3.35 -13.02
CA GLU A 102 5.27 4.68 -13.05
C GLU A 102 3.74 4.62 -13.06
N THR A 103 3.16 3.66 -13.77
CA THR A 103 1.71 3.43 -13.78
C THR A 103 1.20 3.12 -12.37
N ILE A 104 1.82 2.20 -11.65
CA ILE A 104 1.43 1.85 -10.28
C ILE A 104 1.59 3.04 -9.34
N ASN A 105 2.74 3.73 -9.40
CA ASN A 105 2.96 4.91 -8.57
C ASN A 105 1.91 6.00 -8.82
N THR A 106 1.55 6.23 -10.08
CA THR A 106 0.54 7.23 -10.45
C THR A 106 -0.83 6.87 -9.88
N GLU A 107 -1.26 5.60 -9.99
CA GLU A 107 -2.55 5.16 -9.45
C GLU A 107 -2.59 5.26 -7.91
N LEU A 108 -1.49 4.97 -7.23
CA LEU A 108 -1.39 5.14 -5.78
C LEU A 108 -1.45 6.60 -5.38
N ILE A 109 -0.76 7.49 -6.10
CA ILE A 109 -0.80 8.95 -5.86
C ILE A 109 -2.22 9.48 -6.05
N LEU A 110 -2.93 9.05 -7.09
CA LEU A 110 -4.32 9.48 -7.34
C LEU A 110 -5.26 9.00 -6.25
N ALA A 111 -5.07 7.78 -5.74
CA ALA A 111 -5.85 7.26 -4.61
C ALA A 111 -5.58 8.03 -3.31
N ASP A 112 -4.31 8.37 -3.05
CA ASP A 112 -3.91 9.18 -1.90
C ASP A 112 -4.48 10.60 -2.00
N LEU A 113 -4.45 11.23 -3.19
CA LEU A 113 -5.06 12.53 -3.46
C LEU A 113 -6.53 12.55 -3.06
N GLU A 114 -7.31 11.61 -3.57
CA GLU A 114 -8.74 11.52 -3.27
C GLU A 114 -9.00 11.36 -1.77
N MET A 115 -8.16 10.57 -1.09
CA MET A 115 -8.28 10.38 0.36
C MET A 115 -7.98 11.67 1.13
N VAL A 116 -6.91 12.38 0.79
CA VAL A 116 -6.51 13.62 1.46
C VAL A 116 -7.52 14.74 1.20
N GLU A 117 -8.10 14.84 0.00
CA GLU A 117 -9.18 15.79 -0.29
C GLU A 117 -10.41 15.54 0.60
N LYS A 118 -10.84 14.28 0.73
CA LYS A 118 -11.94 13.90 1.63
C LYS A 118 -11.63 14.20 3.09
N LEU A 119 -10.38 13.97 3.51
CA LEU A 119 -9.92 14.28 4.86
C LEU A 119 -10.02 15.78 5.15
N ILE A 120 -9.54 16.64 4.24
CA ILE A 120 -9.61 18.09 4.40
C ILE A 120 -11.05 18.56 4.59
N VAL A 121 -11.98 18.08 3.73
CA VAL A 121 -13.41 18.42 3.85
C VAL A 121 -13.98 18.01 5.21
N ASN A 122 -13.59 16.87 5.75
CA ASN A 122 -14.04 16.42 7.07
C ASN A 122 -13.43 17.26 8.21
N LEU A 123 -12.15 17.59 8.11
CA LEU A 123 -11.46 18.44 9.10
C LEU A 123 -12.04 19.86 9.14
N GLU A 124 -12.40 20.44 7.99
CA GLU A 124 -13.08 21.74 7.90
C GLU A 124 -14.44 21.74 8.64
N LYS A 125 -15.20 20.63 8.53
CA LYS A 125 -16.45 20.47 9.27
C LYS A 125 -16.20 20.41 10.78
N LEU A 126 -15.13 19.73 11.24
CA LEU A 126 -14.73 19.66 12.64
C LEU A 126 -14.27 21.02 13.15
N GLN A 127 -13.50 21.76 12.37
CA GLN A 127 -13.06 23.11 12.70
C GLN A 127 -14.25 24.07 12.93
N LYS A 128 -15.26 23.99 12.04
CA LYS A 128 -16.51 24.77 12.19
C LYS A 128 -17.29 24.40 13.45
N LYS A 129 -17.11 23.20 14.00
CA LYS A 129 -17.70 22.73 15.27
C LYS A 129 -16.87 23.10 16.50
N GLY A 130 -15.73 23.79 16.33
CA GLY A 130 -14.90 24.29 17.42
C GLY A 130 -13.72 23.38 17.81
N ASP A 131 -13.36 22.39 16.99
CA ASP A 131 -12.16 21.57 17.23
C ASP A 131 -10.90 22.43 17.04
N LYS A 132 -10.13 22.60 18.12
CA LYS A 132 -8.95 23.47 18.17
C LYS A 132 -7.75 22.91 17.39
N ASP A 133 -7.69 21.59 17.22
CA ASP A 133 -6.58 20.92 16.53
C ASP A 133 -6.84 20.74 15.02
N ALA A 134 -8.08 20.89 14.59
CA ALA A 134 -8.47 20.73 13.19
C ALA A 134 -7.69 21.67 12.26
N GLY A 135 -7.42 22.92 12.67
CA GLY A 135 -6.67 23.88 11.88
C GLY A 135 -5.24 23.41 11.53
N LYS A 136 -4.50 22.90 12.51
CA LYS A 136 -3.15 22.35 12.29
C LYS A 136 -3.16 21.12 11.38
N LYS A 137 -4.18 20.26 11.55
CA LYS A 137 -4.35 19.05 10.71
C LYS A 137 -4.66 19.44 9.26
N ILE A 138 -5.49 20.46 9.03
CA ILE A 138 -5.79 20.98 7.70
C ILE A 138 -4.52 21.52 7.03
N GLU A 139 -3.71 22.31 7.74
CA GLU A 139 -2.45 22.84 7.18
C GLU A 139 -1.51 21.71 6.76
N THR A 140 -1.40 20.66 7.58
CA THR A 140 -0.58 19.48 7.26
C THR A 140 -1.16 18.72 6.06
N ALA A 141 -2.46 18.48 6.04
CA ALA A 141 -3.13 17.80 4.93
C ALA A 141 -2.98 18.59 3.61
N GLN A 142 -3.03 19.92 3.65
CA GLN A 142 -2.84 20.78 2.48
C GLN A 142 -1.40 20.67 1.93
N LYS A 143 -0.39 20.57 2.79
CA LYS A 143 1.00 20.33 2.35
C LYS A 143 1.14 18.99 1.64
N ILE A 144 0.50 17.94 2.18
CA ILE A 144 0.48 16.62 1.55
C ILE A 144 -0.24 16.69 0.20
N LEU A 145 -1.40 17.33 0.13
CA LEU A 145 -2.18 17.49 -1.10
C LEU A 145 -1.36 18.15 -2.19
N ASN A 146 -0.67 19.24 -1.88
CA ASN A 146 0.18 19.96 -2.84
C ASN A 146 1.31 19.06 -3.37
N HIS A 147 1.97 18.30 -2.48
CA HIS A 147 3.05 17.39 -2.84
C HIS A 147 2.57 16.27 -3.77
N LEU A 148 1.43 15.66 -3.46
CA LEU A 148 0.79 14.64 -4.31
C LEU A 148 0.36 15.22 -5.66
N SER A 149 -0.16 16.46 -5.70
CA SER A 149 -0.57 17.15 -6.92
C SER A 149 0.59 17.42 -7.88
N GLU A 150 1.82 17.49 -7.35
CA GLU A 150 3.06 17.55 -8.16
C GLU A 150 3.49 16.16 -8.72
N GLY A 151 2.70 15.12 -8.51
CA GLY A 151 3.04 13.76 -8.94
C GLY A 151 4.09 13.07 -8.06
N LYS A 152 4.31 13.56 -6.84
CA LYS A 152 5.27 13.00 -5.90
C LYS A 152 4.56 12.14 -4.86
N PRO A 153 5.03 10.91 -4.59
CA PRO A 153 4.40 10.04 -3.62
C PRO A 153 4.56 10.57 -2.18
N ALA A 154 3.55 10.35 -1.34
CA ALA A 154 3.53 10.83 0.05
C ALA A 154 4.78 10.41 0.85
N ARG A 155 5.32 9.20 0.59
CA ARG A 155 6.55 8.69 1.24
C ARG A 155 7.80 9.54 0.99
N SER A 156 7.82 10.41 -0.02
CA SER A 156 8.95 11.29 -0.33
C SER A 156 8.90 12.62 0.43
N ILE A 157 7.88 12.88 1.24
CA ILE A 157 7.80 14.07 2.08
C ILE A 157 8.83 13.91 3.23
N THR A 158 9.90 14.68 3.15
CA THR A 158 10.88 14.80 4.24
C THR A 158 10.36 15.80 5.27
N ALA A 159 10.23 15.36 6.53
CA ALA A 159 9.97 16.22 7.68
C ALA A 159 8.54 16.75 7.89
N VAL A 160 7.54 15.89 7.83
CA VAL A 160 6.37 16.09 8.66
C VAL A 160 6.17 14.83 9.47
N SER A 161 5.91 14.96 10.75
CA SER A 161 5.64 13.87 11.66
C SER A 161 4.56 12.91 11.11
N TYR A 162 4.98 12.01 10.23
CA TYR A 162 4.13 10.97 9.62
C TYR A 162 3.50 10.08 10.67
N THR A 163 4.16 9.99 11.84
CA THR A 163 3.66 9.29 13.01
C THR A 163 2.36 9.86 13.57
N HIS A 164 2.08 11.14 13.39
CA HIS A 164 0.85 11.76 13.88
C HIS A 164 -0.37 11.52 12.99
N LEU A 165 -0.18 11.31 11.68
CA LEU A 165 -1.29 10.98 10.78
C LEU A 165 -1.70 9.51 10.89
N ARG A 166 -0.72 8.61 11.04
CA ARG A 166 -0.99 7.16 11.17
C ARG A 166 -1.64 6.78 12.51
N ALA A 167 -1.34 7.52 13.58
CA ALA A 167 -1.96 7.29 14.89
C ALA A 167 -3.46 7.62 14.95
N HIS A 168 -3.98 8.39 13.98
CA HIS A 168 -5.40 8.74 13.93
C HIS A 168 -6.23 7.83 13.01
N GLU A 169 -5.62 7.02 12.15
CA GLU A 169 -6.35 6.05 11.31
C GLU A 169 -6.78 4.80 12.10
N THR A 170 -6.12 4.52 13.24
CA THR A 170 -6.48 3.39 14.11
C THR A 170 -7.62 3.69 15.11
N ASP A 171 -8.02 4.95 15.24
CA ASP A 171 -9.08 5.37 16.19
C ASP A 171 -10.46 5.56 15.53
N ILE A 172 -10.63 5.14 14.27
CA ILE A 172 -11.93 5.15 13.57
C ILE A 172 -12.40 3.70 13.40
N ASN A 173 -12.76 3.08 14.50
CA ASN A 173 -13.65 1.91 14.56
C ASN A 173 -14.81 2.21 15.49
#